data_2ba8ac0e3ebefd37dc6709ca3010f484
#
_entry.id   2ba8ac0e3ebefd37dc6709ca3010f484
#
_cell.length_a   1.000
_cell.length_b   1.000
_cell.length_c   1.000
_cell.angle_alpha   90.00
_cell.angle_beta   90.00
_cell.angle_gamma   90.00
#
_symmetry.space_group_name_H-M   'P 1'
#
loop_
_entity.id
_entity.type
_entity.pdbx_description
1 polymer ?
#
loop_
_entity_poly.entity_id
_entity_poly.type
_entity_poly.pdbx_seq_one_letter_code
_entity_poly.pdbx_strand_id
1 'polypeptide(L)'
;MAESYTASDIEVLSGLDPVRRRPGMYTDTTRPNHLAHEVIDNSVDEAIAGYCKSIRVTLFKDQSLEVIDDGRGMPVDIHPQEQVSGVELILTRLHAGGKFTEGSYKFSGGLHGVGVSVVNALSTHLECWVRRGGREYNIGFRDGHVHSKLEVLGTVGARNTGTTVRFWPDPKFFDTDRFSVPELKRVLKAKAVLCAGLRVSFLNEQNGEKDEWFYTGDLGAYLIEQLGSAERLPQEPITGRNATDQDAVEWALVWSRDAEHLIAESYVNLIPTSGGGTHVNGLRAGVVGAVREFCEFRNLLPRGIKLTAEDVWDRACFVLSIKIRDPQFAGQLKEKLCSREAAALVETHARDSAALWLNQHPDAGERIAQFAITNAQERLRAAARVVRKRAVNGPALPGKLADCSCQDPARSELFLVEGDSAGGSAKQARDREFQAIMPLRGKILNTWELEPGEIGSSQEVHDISVALGVDPGVADLAQLRYHKVCILADADSDGQHIATLLCALFLRHFRPLVAGGHVHVAMPPLYRIDAGKQVLYALDDAERDATLARLKAEHARVKPVVTRFKGLGEMNPSQLRVTTIDPRTRRLVQLTLAPKDQTDRLMDMLLAKKRAGDRREWLERNGNLAEVLS
;
A
#
# COMPACT_ATOMS: atom_id res chain seq x y z
N MET A 1 42.40 12.74 -4.13
CA MET A 1 42.07 12.48 -5.56
C MET A 1 40.73 11.77 -5.53
N ALA A 2 39.69 12.38 -6.07
CA ALA A 2 38.42 11.69 -6.20
C ALA A 2 38.62 10.52 -7.17
N GLU A 3 38.32 9.30 -6.76
CA GLU A 3 38.28 8.15 -7.64
C GLU A 3 37.27 8.47 -8.74
N SER A 4 37.73 8.45 -9.99
CA SER A 4 36.87 8.75 -11.12
C SER A 4 35.96 7.55 -11.34
N TYR A 5 34.63 7.73 -11.15
CA TYR A 5 33.63 6.74 -11.52
C TYR A 5 33.64 6.54 -13.04
N THR A 6 33.92 5.32 -13.48
CA THR A 6 34.06 4.95 -14.89
C THR A 6 33.17 3.77 -15.23
N ALA A 7 33.04 3.44 -16.52
CA ALA A 7 32.24 2.28 -16.96
C ALA A 7 32.73 0.94 -16.37
N SER A 8 33.98 0.86 -15.94
CA SER A 8 34.53 -0.33 -15.24
C SER A 8 33.98 -0.50 -13.83
N ASP A 9 33.40 0.54 -13.24
CA ASP A 9 32.79 0.49 -11.91
C ASP A 9 31.31 0.03 -11.96
N ILE A 10 30.77 -0.16 -13.18
CA ILE A 10 29.43 -0.70 -13.40
C ILE A 10 29.47 -2.22 -13.37
N GLU A 11 28.93 -2.79 -12.27
CA GLU A 11 28.76 -4.23 -12.14
C GLU A 11 27.46 -4.70 -12.82
N VAL A 12 27.56 -5.68 -13.71
CA VAL A 12 26.39 -6.33 -14.36
C VAL A 12 26.10 -7.65 -13.68
N LEU A 13 24.95 -7.72 -13.03
CA LEU A 13 24.49 -8.96 -12.38
C LEU A 13 23.82 -9.87 -13.41
N SER A 14 24.02 -11.19 -13.31
CA SER A 14 23.45 -12.18 -14.21
C SER A 14 22.72 -13.30 -13.44
N GLY A 15 21.87 -14.07 -14.14
CA GLY A 15 21.16 -15.20 -13.57
C GLY A 15 20.28 -14.81 -12.37
N LEU A 16 20.51 -15.43 -11.22
CA LEU A 16 19.77 -15.19 -9.98
C LEU A 16 20.47 -14.22 -9.01
N ASP A 17 21.65 -13.71 -9.34
CA ASP A 17 22.40 -12.77 -8.49
C ASP A 17 21.63 -11.47 -8.16
N PRO A 18 20.86 -10.87 -9.10
CA PRO A 18 20.05 -9.69 -8.80
C PRO A 18 19.05 -9.95 -7.65
N VAL A 19 18.44 -11.13 -7.60
CA VAL A 19 17.49 -11.54 -6.56
C VAL A 19 18.19 -11.67 -5.22
N ARG A 20 19.32 -12.37 -5.17
CA ARG A 20 20.09 -12.59 -3.95
C ARG A 20 20.68 -11.30 -3.38
N ARG A 21 21.02 -10.35 -4.25
CA ARG A 21 21.60 -9.06 -3.84
C ARG A 21 20.56 -8.05 -3.37
N ARG A 22 19.35 -8.09 -3.95
CA ARG A 22 18.24 -7.17 -3.62
C ARG A 22 16.91 -7.92 -3.51
N PRO A 23 16.75 -8.81 -2.52
CA PRO A 23 15.57 -9.67 -2.42
C PRO A 23 14.26 -8.88 -2.26
N GLY A 24 14.28 -7.72 -1.57
CA GLY A 24 13.10 -6.87 -1.39
C GLY A 24 12.51 -6.26 -2.67
N MET A 25 13.21 -6.36 -3.82
CA MET A 25 12.63 -6.00 -5.13
C MET A 25 11.72 -7.11 -5.70
N TYR A 26 11.86 -8.34 -5.22
CA TYR A 26 11.22 -9.54 -5.79
C TYR A 26 10.24 -10.22 -4.83
N THR A 27 10.43 -10.04 -3.52
CA THR A 27 9.64 -10.71 -2.49
C THR A 27 9.53 -9.85 -1.22
N ASP A 28 8.55 -10.17 -0.37
CA ASP A 28 8.53 -9.69 1.01
C ASP A 28 9.63 -10.41 1.81
N THR A 29 10.51 -9.64 2.43
CA THR A 29 11.64 -10.14 3.23
C THR A 29 11.34 -10.24 4.72
N THR A 30 10.14 -9.90 5.16
CA THR A 30 9.76 -10.05 6.57
C THR A 30 9.66 -11.52 6.97
N ARG A 31 9.13 -12.37 6.06
CA ARG A 31 8.91 -13.81 6.24
C ARG A 31 8.97 -14.55 4.90
N PRO A 32 9.21 -15.88 4.91
CA PRO A 32 9.24 -16.66 3.68
C PRO A 32 7.85 -16.99 3.10
N ASN A 33 6.74 -16.46 3.66
CA ASN A 33 5.39 -16.75 3.21
C ASN A 33 5.18 -16.46 1.73
N HIS A 34 5.74 -15.35 1.22
CA HIS A 34 5.59 -15.00 -0.19
C HIS A 34 6.26 -16.03 -1.13
N LEU A 35 7.35 -16.66 -0.71
CA LEU A 35 7.94 -17.77 -1.46
C LEU A 35 6.97 -18.96 -1.58
N ALA A 36 6.28 -19.29 -0.48
CA ALA A 36 5.25 -20.34 -0.50
C ALA A 36 4.10 -19.95 -1.45
N HIS A 37 3.68 -18.68 -1.45
CA HIS A 37 2.62 -18.20 -2.35
C HIS A 37 3.01 -18.39 -3.82
N GLU A 38 4.24 -18.09 -4.22
CA GLU A 38 4.71 -18.25 -5.61
C GLU A 38 4.70 -19.71 -6.07
N VAL A 39 5.03 -20.67 -5.19
CA VAL A 39 4.95 -22.10 -5.51
C VAL A 39 3.49 -22.57 -5.58
N ILE A 40 2.66 -22.17 -4.60
CA ILE A 40 1.22 -22.49 -4.56
C ILE A 40 0.52 -21.93 -5.80
N ASP A 41 0.81 -20.70 -6.20
CA ASP A 41 0.18 -20.03 -7.34
C ASP A 41 0.47 -20.73 -8.66
N ASN A 42 1.65 -21.37 -8.83
CA ASN A 42 1.90 -22.19 -9.99
C ASN A 42 1.02 -23.44 -10.06
N SER A 43 0.78 -24.10 -8.93
CA SER A 43 -0.15 -25.23 -8.84
C SER A 43 -1.59 -24.78 -9.07
N VAL A 44 -1.96 -23.59 -8.59
CA VAL A 44 -3.27 -22.97 -8.81
C VAL A 44 -3.48 -22.58 -10.27
N ASP A 45 -2.45 -22.12 -10.98
CA ASP A 45 -2.54 -21.84 -12.42
C ASP A 45 -2.88 -23.11 -13.22
N GLU A 46 -2.35 -24.28 -12.84
CA GLU A 46 -2.76 -25.57 -13.40
C GLU A 46 -4.23 -25.89 -13.09
N ALA A 47 -4.73 -25.50 -11.91
CA ALA A 47 -6.14 -25.68 -11.55
C ALA A 47 -7.05 -24.74 -12.33
N ILE A 48 -6.68 -23.47 -12.53
CA ILE A 48 -7.41 -22.50 -13.37
C ILE A 48 -7.48 -23.01 -14.82
N ALA A 49 -6.39 -23.61 -15.31
CA ALA A 49 -6.30 -24.21 -16.64
C ALA A 49 -7.08 -25.54 -16.76
N GLY A 50 -7.64 -26.07 -15.65
CA GLY A 50 -8.47 -27.27 -15.62
C GLY A 50 -7.67 -28.59 -15.52
N TYR A 51 -6.36 -28.54 -15.29
CA TYR A 51 -5.50 -29.72 -15.25
C TYR A 51 -5.20 -30.22 -13.84
N CYS A 52 -5.36 -29.40 -12.80
CA CYS A 52 -5.12 -29.78 -11.41
C CYS A 52 -6.43 -29.79 -10.60
N LYS A 53 -6.61 -30.81 -9.77
CA LYS A 53 -7.78 -30.99 -8.89
C LYS A 53 -7.40 -31.08 -7.43
N SER A 54 -6.12 -31.26 -7.12
CA SER A 54 -5.63 -31.43 -5.75
C SER A 54 -4.29 -30.73 -5.54
N ILE A 55 -4.21 -29.91 -4.52
CA ILE A 55 -2.97 -29.27 -4.05
C ILE A 55 -2.78 -29.66 -2.59
N ARG A 56 -1.59 -30.15 -2.26
CA ARG A 56 -1.18 -30.48 -0.91
C ARG A 56 0.01 -29.64 -0.51
N VAL A 57 -0.08 -29.00 0.64
CA VAL A 57 1.00 -28.21 1.23
C VAL A 57 1.41 -28.80 2.57
N THR A 58 2.70 -29.03 2.76
CA THR A 58 3.26 -29.57 4.01
C THR A 58 4.34 -28.64 4.52
N LEU A 59 4.17 -28.15 5.76
CA LEU A 59 5.21 -27.44 6.50
C LEU A 59 5.91 -28.44 7.42
N PHE A 60 7.18 -28.72 7.14
CA PHE A 60 7.98 -29.68 7.88
C PHE A 60 8.57 -29.10 9.17
N LYS A 61 9.06 -30.00 10.03
CA LYS A 61 9.71 -29.62 11.30
C LYS A 61 10.99 -28.79 11.09
N ASP A 62 11.68 -29.00 9.99
CA ASP A 62 12.92 -28.31 9.60
C ASP A 62 12.68 -26.95 8.93
N GLN A 63 11.48 -26.42 8.98
CA GLN A 63 11.04 -25.18 8.33
C GLN A 63 11.08 -25.25 6.78
N SER A 64 11.24 -26.41 6.17
CA SER A 64 11.00 -26.55 4.74
C SER A 64 9.50 -26.59 4.44
N LEU A 65 9.13 -26.16 3.25
CA LEU A 65 7.75 -26.22 2.78
C LEU A 65 7.69 -26.97 1.46
N GLU A 66 6.74 -27.89 1.35
CA GLU A 66 6.49 -28.70 0.16
C GLU A 66 5.10 -28.40 -0.39
N VAL A 67 5.03 -28.25 -1.70
CA VAL A 67 3.78 -28.13 -2.45
C VAL A 67 3.71 -29.23 -3.48
N ILE A 68 2.64 -30.01 -3.48
CA ILE A 68 2.38 -31.11 -4.41
C ILE A 68 1.10 -30.80 -5.18
N ASP A 69 1.14 -30.88 -6.49
CA ASP A 69 -0.04 -30.83 -7.35
C ASP A 69 -0.20 -32.10 -8.21
N ASP A 70 -1.39 -32.28 -8.74
CA ASP A 70 -1.76 -33.32 -9.71
C ASP A 70 -1.98 -32.75 -11.14
N GLY A 71 -1.33 -31.62 -11.45
CA GLY A 71 -1.37 -30.97 -12.74
C GLY A 71 -0.63 -31.74 -13.85
N ARG A 72 -0.30 -31.03 -14.94
CA ARG A 72 0.41 -31.64 -16.09
C ARG A 72 1.86 -32.01 -15.81
N GLY A 73 2.45 -31.48 -14.75
CA GLY A 73 3.89 -31.51 -14.47
C GLY A 73 4.69 -30.50 -15.31
N MET A 74 5.71 -29.90 -14.74
CA MET A 74 6.61 -28.97 -15.46
C MET A 74 7.24 -29.65 -16.69
N PRO A 75 7.56 -28.89 -17.77
CA PRO A 75 8.24 -29.46 -18.94
C PRO A 75 9.63 -29.97 -18.59
N VAL A 76 9.94 -31.19 -18.99
CA VAL A 76 11.22 -31.90 -18.74
C VAL A 76 12.06 -32.06 -20.01
N ASP A 77 11.51 -31.74 -21.15
CA ASP A 77 12.18 -31.73 -22.46
C ASP A 77 13.23 -30.62 -22.53
N ILE A 78 14.20 -30.80 -23.39
CA ILE A 78 15.30 -29.85 -23.58
C ILE A 78 14.81 -28.66 -24.41
N HIS A 79 14.99 -27.43 -23.88
CA HIS A 79 14.65 -26.20 -24.57
C HIS A 79 15.58 -26.01 -25.80
N PRO A 80 15.03 -25.77 -27.01
CA PRO A 80 15.83 -25.77 -28.24
C PRO A 80 16.97 -24.75 -28.27
N GLN A 81 16.77 -23.57 -27.68
CA GLN A 81 17.79 -22.50 -27.69
C GLN A 81 18.71 -22.54 -26.45
N GLU A 82 18.16 -22.79 -25.26
CA GLU A 82 18.91 -22.73 -24.00
C GLU A 82 19.66 -24.06 -23.69
N GLN A 83 19.33 -25.15 -24.37
CA GLN A 83 19.99 -26.47 -24.24
C GLN A 83 19.97 -27.06 -22.82
N VAL A 84 18.99 -26.64 -22.01
CA VAL A 84 18.68 -27.16 -20.67
C VAL A 84 17.24 -27.63 -20.61
N SER A 85 16.89 -28.42 -19.60
CA SER A 85 15.51 -28.88 -19.41
C SER A 85 14.57 -27.72 -19.07
N GLY A 86 13.30 -27.81 -19.46
CA GLY A 86 12.30 -26.78 -19.17
C GLY A 86 12.18 -26.50 -17.67
N VAL A 87 12.21 -27.55 -16.81
CA VAL A 87 12.16 -27.40 -15.36
C VAL A 87 13.39 -26.66 -14.81
N GLU A 88 14.57 -26.93 -15.32
CA GLU A 88 15.80 -26.22 -14.97
C GLU A 88 15.72 -24.75 -15.38
N LEU A 89 15.27 -24.50 -16.61
CA LEU A 89 15.10 -23.16 -17.14
C LEU A 89 14.16 -22.30 -16.26
N ILE A 90 12.99 -22.85 -15.91
CA ILE A 90 11.99 -22.18 -15.08
C ILE A 90 12.53 -21.85 -13.68
N LEU A 91 13.36 -22.73 -13.11
CA LEU A 91 13.89 -22.58 -11.75
C LEU A 91 15.18 -21.74 -11.67
N THR A 92 15.90 -21.52 -12.80
CA THR A 92 17.21 -20.82 -12.78
C THR A 92 17.24 -19.53 -13.59
N ARG A 93 16.22 -19.23 -14.40
CA ARG A 93 16.20 -18.02 -15.22
C ARG A 93 15.05 -17.11 -14.82
N LEU A 94 15.35 -15.83 -14.69
CA LEU A 94 14.32 -14.80 -14.58
C LEU A 94 13.64 -14.60 -15.93
N HIS A 95 12.35 -14.30 -15.91
CA HIS A 95 11.54 -14.07 -17.11
C HIS A 95 11.46 -15.28 -18.04
N ALA A 96 11.53 -16.48 -17.49
CA ALA A 96 11.33 -17.74 -18.19
C ALA A 96 10.00 -18.38 -17.77
N GLY A 97 9.16 -18.76 -18.73
CA GLY A 97 7.89 -19.44 -18.44
C GLY A 97 6.96 -19.53 -19.64
N GLY A 98 6.14 -20.57 -19.68
CA GLY A 98 5.13 -20.82 -20.74
C GLY A 98 3.89 -19.91 -20.67
N LYS A 99 3.87 -18.92 -19.77
CA LYS A 99 2.75 -18.01 -19.57
C LYS A 99 2.86 -16.72 -20.40
N PHE A 100 3.97 -16.53 -21.12
CA PHE A 100 4.17 -15.39 -22.03
C PHE A 100 3.59 -15.62 -23.43
N THR A 101 3.30 -16.88 -23.80
CA THR A 101 2.75 -17.23 -25.11
C THR A 101 1.25 -17.49 -25.01
N GLU A 102 0.49 -16.93 -25.94
CA GLU A 102 -0.94 -17.23 -26.07
C GLU A 102 -1.14 -18.72 -26.37
N GLY A 103 -1.96 -19.39 -25.57
CA GLY A 103 -2.40 -20.76 -25.83
C GLY A 103 -2.27 -21.75 -24.67
N SER A 104 -1.32 -21.59 -23.75
CA SER A 104 -1.12 -22.56 -22.66
C SER A 104 -1.94 -22.25 -21.40
N TYR A 105 -2.20 -20.97 -21.12
CA TYR A 105 -2.99 -20.50 -19.98
C TYR A 105 -3.87 -19.34 -20.40
N LYS A 106 -5.17 -19.48 -20.20
CA LYS A 106 -6.16 -18.43 -20.51
C LYS A 106 -6.09 -17.29 -19.49
N PHE A 107 -5.97 -17.65 -18.24
CA PHE A 107 -5.76 -16.78 -17.09
C PHE A 107 -4.61 -17.34 -16.24
N SER A 108 -3.77 -16.49 -15.70
CA SER A 108 -2.65 -16.90 -14.85
C SER A 108 -2.38 -15.86 -13.77
N GLY A 109 -2.00 -16.32 -12.59
CA GLY A 109 -1.47 -15.50 -11.52
C GLY A 109 0.01 -15.17 -11.70
N GLY A 110 0.78 -16.09 -12.28
CA GLY A 110 2.20 -15.93 -12.54
C GLY A 110 2.49 -15.18 -13.83
N LEU A 111 2.58 -13.84 -13.77
CA LEU A 111 2.70 -12.98 -14.96
C LEU A 111 4.14 -12.66 -15.38
N HIS A 112 5.07 -12.64 -14.43
CA HIS A 112 6.42 -12.11 -14.69
C HIS A 112 7.47 -13.18 -15.00
N GLY A 113 7.11 -14.48 -14.83
CA GLY A 113 8.06 -15.59 -15.05
C GLY A 113 9.26 -15.58 -14.11
N VAL A 114 9.09 -15.05 -12.88
CA VAL A 114 10.16 -14.93 -11.90
C VAL A 114 9.88 -15.66 -10.59
N GLY A 115 8.64 -16.01 -10.28
CA GLY A 115 8.23 -16.49 -8.95
C GLY A 115 9.05 -17.66 -8.43
N VAL A 116 9.05 -18.80 -9.11
CA VAL A 116 9.79 -19.99 -8.63
C VAL A 116 11.30 -19.86 -8.75
N SER A 117 11.82 -19.07 -9.68
CA SER A 117 13.26 -18.77 -9.74
C SER A 117 13.70 -17.90 -8.56
N VAL A 118 12.81 -16.99 -8.07
CA VAL A 118 13.02 -16.25 -6.82
C VAL A 118 13.00 -17.19 -5.61
N VAL A 119 12.08 -18.17 -5.57
CA VAL A 119 12.07 -19.19 -4.51
C VAL A 119 13.40 -19.94 -4.47
N ASN A 120 13.89 -20.40 -5.63
CA ASN A 120 15.18 -21.08 -5.73
C ASN A 120 16.34 -20.17 -5.29
N ALA A 121 16.38 -18.91 -5.76
CA ALA A 121 17.43 -17.95 -5.41
C ALA A 121 17.54 -17.67 -3.92
N LEU A 122 16.41 -17.65 -3.20
CA LEU A 122 16.32 -17.29 -1.77
C LEU A 122 16.20 -18.51 -0.85
N SER A 123 16.48 -19.71 -1.38
CA SER A 123 16.53 -20.96 -0.62
C SER A 123 17.97 -21.49 -0.54
N THR A 124 18.32 -22.08 0.60
CA THR A 124 19.56 -22.84 0.76
C THR A 124 19.55 -24.13 -0.07
N HIS A 125 18.36 -24.71 -0.18
CA HIS A 125 18.11 -25.94 -0.91
C HIS A 125 16.72 -25.93 -1.53
N LEU A 126 16.58 -26.50 -2.73
CA LEU A 126 15.30 -26.74 -3.39
C LEU A 126 15.35 -28.06 -4.14
N GLU A 127 14.32 -28.87 -3.98
CA GLU A 127 14.10 -30.11 -4.70
C GLU A 127 12.81 -30.03 -5.51
N CYS A 128 12.87 -30.47 -6.75
CA CYS A 128 11.71 -30.54 -7.62
C CYS A 128 11.55 -31.93 -8.23
N TRP A 129 10.39 -32.54 -8.01
CA TRP A 129 9.98 -33.78 -8.64
C TRP A 129 8.89 -33.53 -9.66
N VAL A 130 9.02 -34.09 -10.83
CA VAL A 130 8.06 -33.94 -11.92
C VAL A 130 7.59 -35.31 -12.39
N ARG A 131 6.29 -35.53 -12.31
CA ARG A 131 5.64 -36.71 -12.91
C ARG A 131 5.00 -36.31 -14.24
N ARG A 132 5.59 -36.80 -15.32
CA ARG A 132 5.16 -36.46 -16.68
C ARG A 132 5.52 -37.56 -17.67
N GLY A 133 4.64 -37.85 -18.63
CA GLY A 133 4.87 -38.82 -19.69
C GLY A 133 5.13 -40.24 -19.18
N GLY A 134 4.51 -40.65 -18.05
CA GLY A 134 4.68 -41.96 -17.45
C GLY A 134 6.00 -42.16 -16.71
N ARG A 135 6.76 -41.11 -16.45
CA ARG A 135 8.01 -41.11 -15.71
C ARG A 135 8.02 -40.11 -14.58
N GLU A 136 8.81 -40.37 -13.55
CA GLU A 136 9.14 -39.45 -12.49
C GLU A 136 10.56 -38.97 -12.61
N TYR A 137 10.74 -37.68 -12.52
CA TYR A 137 12.02 -36.98 -12.64
C TYR A 137 12.33 -36.25 -11.36
N ASN A 138 13.61 -36.04 -11.05
CA ASN A 138 14.08 -35.18 -9.96
C ASN A 138 15.18 -34.25 -10.44
N ILE A 139 15.19 -33.05 -9.90
CA ILE A 139 16.26 -32.06 -10.05
C ILE A 139 16.41 -31.30 -8.72
N GLY A 140 17.68 -31.10 -8.29
CA GLY A 140 17.97 -30.42 -7.03
C GLY A 140 18.88 -29.21 -7.21
N PHE A 141 18.67 -28.23 -6.33
CA PHE A 141 19.38 -26.95 -6.34
C PHE A 141 19.94 -26.62 -4.97
N ARG A 142 21.07 -25.94 -4.95
CA ARG A 142 21.64 -25.31 -3.75
C ARG A 142 22.00 -23.87 -4.04
N ASP A 143 21.61 -22.98 -3.15
CA ASP A 143 21.89 -21.54 -3.26
C ASP A 143 21.52 -20.94 -4.62
N GLY A 144 20.46 -21.45 -5.25
CA GLY A 144 19.99 -21.03 -6.56
C GLY A 144 20.66 -21.72 -7.76
N HIS A 145 21.68 -22.56 -7.55
CA HIS A 145 22.41 -23.25 -8.59
C HIS A 145 22.06 -24.75 -8.67
N VAL A 146 22.08 -25.30 -9.86
CA VAL A 146 21.87 -26.76 -10.05
C VAL A 146 22.92 -27.55 -9.27
N HIS A 147 22.46 -28.38 -8.34
CA HIS A 147 23.28 -29.26 -7.53
C HIS A 147 23.23 -30.70 -8.07
N SER A 148 22.03 -31.20 -8.35
CA SER A 148 21.82 -32.48 -9.04
C SER A 148 21.07 -32.22 -10.34
N LYS A 149 21.60 -32.75 -11.46
CA LYS A 149 20.98 -32.64 -12.78
C LYS A 149 19.66 -33.40 -12.83
N LEU A 150 18.79 -33.02 -13.79
CA LEU A 150 17.55 -33.73 -14.02
C LEU A 150 17.82 -35.21 -14.33
N GLU A 151 17.27 -36.09 -13.51
CA GLU A 151 17.39 -37.54 -13.65
C GLU A 151 16.01 -38.21 -13.59
N VAL A 152 15.91 -39.39 -14.21
CA VAL A 152 14.71 -40.24 -14.16
C VAL A 152 14.81 -41.13 -12.95
N LEU A 153 13.90 -40.97 -11.97
CA LEU A 153 13.86 -41.84 -10.79
C LEU A 153 13.16 -43.19 -11.06
N GLY A 154 12.17 -43.19 -11.96
CA GLY A 154 11.41 -44.37 -12.23
C GLY A 154 10.23 -44.15 -13.17
N THR A 155 9.40 -45.18 -13.30
CA THR A 155 8.15 -45.15 -14.08
C THR A 155 6.96 -44.99 -13.13
N VAL A 156 5.99 -44.19 -13.57
CA VAL A 156 4.71 -44.00 -12.88
C VAL A 156 3.56 -44.27 -13.82
N GLY A 157 2.36 -44.43 -13.31
CA GLY A 157 1.19 -44.60 -14.17
C GLY A 157 1.00 -43.41 -15.11
N ALA A 158 0.62 -43.63 -16.36
CA ALA A 158 0.50 -42.57 -17.38
C ALA A 158 -0.43 -41.41 -16.99
N ARG A 159 -1.38 -41.66 -16.09
CA ARG A 159 -2.30 -40.64 -15.55
C ARG A 159 -1.80 -39.99 -14.25
N ASN A 160 -0.71 -40.49 -13.68
CA ASN A 160 -0.10 -39.93 -12.48
C ASN A 160 0.86 -38.82 -12.92
N THR A 161 0.33 -37.63 -13.07
CA THR A 161 1.09 -36.42 -13.45
C THR A 161 1.09 -35.43 -12.31
N GLY A 162 1.97 -34.42 -12.38
CA GLY A 162 2.02 -33.33 -11.40
C GLY A 162 3.43 -32.88 -11.09
N THR A 163 3.53 -31.85 -10.27
CA THR A 163 4.79 -31.30 -9.78
C THR A 163 4.82 -31.35 -8.26
N THR A 164 5.99 -31.59 -7.71
CA THR A 164 6.29 -31.45 -6.28
C THR A 164 7.49 -30.53 -6.15
N VAL A 165 7.35 -29.46 -5.39
CA VAL A 165 8.45 -28.54 -5.07
C VAL A 165 8.59 -28.48 -3.56
N ARG A 166 9.77 -28.81 -3.05
CA ARG A 166 10.13 -28.62 -1.65
C ARG A 166 11.32 -27.67 -1.56
N PHE A 167 11.26 -26.67 -0.70
CA PHE A 167 12.29 -25.67 -0.57
C PHE A 167 12.55 -25.33 0.90
N TRP A 168 13.79 -24.92 1.17
CA TRP A 168 14.29 -24.51 2.48
C TRP A 168 14.69 -23.03 2.40
N PRO A 169 13.86 -22.10 2.90
CA PRO A 169 14.19 -20.68 2.89
C PRO A 169 15.55 -20.41 3.54
N ASP A 170 16.36 -19.55 2.93
CA ASP A 170 17.65 -19.14 3.49
C ASP A 170 17.42 -18.02 4.54
N PRO A 171 17.67 -18.28 5.85
CA PRO A 171 17.40 -17.32 6.92
C PRO A 171 18.05 -15.96 6.75
N LYS A 172 19.14 -15.87 5.98
CA LYS A 172 19.87 -14.60 5.79
C LYS A 172 19.08 -13.55 5.00
N PHE A 173 18.02 -13.93 4.29
CA PHE A 173 17.23 -13.04 3.46
C PHE A 173 15.95 -12.55 4.13
N PHE A 174 15.60 -13.07 5.31
CA PHE A 174 14.34 -12.79 5.99
C PHE A 174 14.57 -12.30 7.41
N ASP A 175 13.70 -11.40 7.88
CA ASP A 175 13.71 -10.93 9.27
C ASP A 175 13.40 -12.07 10.25
N THR A 176 12.59 -13.04 9.82
CA THR A 176 12.34 -14.32 10.50
C THR A 176 12.26 -15.46 9.49
N ASP A 177 12.87 -16.59 9.84
CA ASP A 177 12.87 -17.83 9.05
C ASP A 177 11.57 -18.64 9.16
N ARG A 178 10.63 -18.19 10.01
CA ARG A 178 9.39 -18.92 10.30
C ARG A 178 8.23 -18.46 9.44
N PHE A 179 7.52 -19.44 8.88
CA PHE A 179 6.26 -19.19 8.19
C PHE A 179 5.17 -18.73 9.15
N SER A 180 4.33 -17.79 8.71
CA SER A 180 3.06 -17.48 9.34
C SER A 180 2.03 -18.52 8.94
N VAL A 181 1.77 -19.50 9.81
CA VAL A 181 0.79 -20.57 9.55
C VAL A 181 -0.63 -20.04 9.36
N PRO A 182 -1.11 -19.05 10.16
CA PRO A 182 -2.44 -18.49 9.94
C PRO A 182 -2.59 -17.85 8.54
N GLU A 183 -1.57 -17.19 8.06
CA GLU A 183 -1.56 -16.57 6.72
C GLU A 183 -1.57 -17.64 5.62
N LEU A 184 -0.74 -18.69 5.72
CA LEU A 184 -0.75 -19.82 4.79
C LEU A 184 -2.14 -20.46 4.71
N LYS A 185 -2.76 -20.75 5.86
CA LYS A 185 -4.11 -21.35 5.93
C LYS A 185 -5.15 -20.45 5.27
N ARG A 186 -5.09 -19.13 5.53
CA ARG A 186 -5.99 -18.15 4.91
C ARG A 186 -5.87 -18.16 3.40
N VAL A 187 -4.64 -18.14 2.86
CA VAL A 187 -4.41 -18.18 1.42
C VAL A 187 -4.87 -19.49 0.80
N LEU A 188 -4.55 -20.62 1.40
CA LEU A 188 -4.95 -21.95 0.92
C LEU A 188 -6.47 -22.13 0.90
N LYS A 189 -7.16 -21.68 1.96
CA LYS A 189 -8.62 -21.66 2.01
C LYS A 189 -9.21 -20.81 0.90
N ALA A 190 -8.68 -19.60 0.67
CA ALA A 190 -9.12 -18.71 -0.40
C ALA A 190 -8.95 -19.39 -1.79
N LYS A 191 -7.81 -20.07 -2.05
CA LYS A 191 -7.61 -20.80 -3.31
C LYS A 191 -8.67 -21.88 -3.53
N ALA A 192 -9.02 -22.65 -2.50
CA ALA A 192 -10.07 -23.66 -2.59
C ALA A 192 -11.46 -23.05 -2.87
N VAL A 193 -11.77 -21.92 -2.23
CA VAL A 193 -13.04 -21.19 -2.43
C VAL A 193 -13.15 -20.63 -3.85
N LEU A 194 -12.08 -19.97 -4.31
CA LEU A 194 -12.06 -19.27 -5.60
C LEU A 194 -11.92 -20.20 -6.81
N CYS A 195 -11.50 -21.44 -6.59
CA CYS A 195 -11.38 -22.47 -7.61
C CYS A 195 -12.30 -23.65 -7.27
N ALA A 196 -13.58 -23.51 -7.60
CA ALA A 196 -14.59 -24.52 -7.27
C ALA A 196 -14.17 -25.91 -7.80
N GLY A 197 -14.24 -26.91 -6.92
CA GLY A 197 -13.83 -28.28 -7.24
C GLY A 197 -12.34 -28.58 -7.03
N LEU A 198 -11.53 -27.60 -6.61
CA LEU A 198 -10.15 -27.80 -6.19
C LEU A 198 -10.12 -28.23 -4.72
N ARG A 199 -9.45 -29.37 -4.44
CA ARG A 199 -9.15 -29.85 -3.09
C ARG A 199 -7.80 -29.29 -2.67
N VAL A 200 -7.77 -28.57 -1.56
CA VAL A 200 -6.54 -28.03 -0.97
C VAL A 200 -6.36 -28.62 0.42
N SER A 201 -5.19 -29.19 0.70
CA SER A 201 -4.87 -29.73 2.03
C SER A 201 -3.59 -29.12 2.57
N PHE A 202 -3.56 -28.93 3.90
CA PHE A 202 -2.41 -28.41 4.62
C PHE A 202 -2.07 -29.33 5.79
N LEU A 203 -0.79 -29.64 5.93
CA LEU A 203 -0.22 -30.38 7.05
C LEU A 203 0.91 -29.57 7.68
N ASN A 204 0.77 -29.29 8.98
CA ASN A 204 1.85 -28.73 9.78
C ASN A 204 2.46 -29.86 10.63
N GLU A 205 3.61 -30.39 10.24
CA GLU A 205 4.29 -31.44 10.99
C GLU A 205 4.86 -31.00 12.35
N GLN A 206 4.97 -29.69 12.60
CA GLN A 206 5.50 -29.18 13.87
C GLN A 206 4.55 -29.48 15.03
N ASN A 207 3.24 -29.43 14.79
CA ASN A 207 2.20 -29.66 15.79
C ASN A 207 1.18 -30.74 15.41
N GLY A 208 1.31 -31.32 14.21
CA GLY A 208 0.40 -32.35 13.69
C GLY A 208 -0.94 -31.82 13.17
N GLU A 209 -1.10 -30.49 13.05
CA GLU A 209 -2.33 -29.85 12.57
C GLU A 209 -2.57 -30.18 11.09
N LYS A 210 -3.81 -30.54 10.78
CA LYS A 210 -4.26 -30.88 9.42
C LYS A 210 -5.52 -30.12 9.10
N ASP A 211 -5.53 -29.49 7.92
CA ASP A 211 -6.70 -28.85 7.35
C ASP A 211 -6.94 -29.33 5.94
N GLU A 212 -8.19 -29.41 5.55
CA GLU A 212 -8.61 -29.71 4.18
C GLU A 212 -9.77 -28.81 3.81
N TRP A 213 -9.68 -28.19 2.62
CA TRP A 213 -10.71 -27.32 2.06
C TRP A 213 -11.13 -27.83 0.69
N PHE A 214 -12.43 -27.93 0.51
CA PHE A 214 -13.05 -28.29 -0.76
C PHE A 214 -14.41 -27.61 -0.86
N TYR A 215 -14.51 -26.70 -1.81
CA TYR A 215 -15.73 -25.92 -2.00
C TYR A 215 -16.33 -26.20 -3.38
N THR A 216 -17.66 -26.36 -3.39
CA THR A 216 -18.46 -26.47 -4.60
C THR A 216 -19.52 -25.37 -4.67
N GLY A 217 -19.62 -24.57 -3.60
CA GLY A 217 -20.53 -23.45 -3.48
C GLY A 217 -20.00 -22.17 -4.13
N ASP A 218 -20.83 -21.13 -4.07
CA ASP A 218 -20.50 -19.79 -4.57
C ASP A 218 -19.82 -18.91 -3.49
N LEU A 219 -19.40 -17.72 -3.88
CA LEU A 219 -18.79 -16.74 -2.96
C LEU A 219 -19.77 -16.24 -1.89
N GLY A 220 -21.07 -16.32 -2.13
CA GLY A 220 -22.10 -15.97 -1.13
C GLY A 220 -22.06 -16.88 0.08
N ALA A 221 -21.99 -18.19 -0.15
CA ALA A 221 -21.88 -19.18 0.93
C ALA A 221 -20.59 -18.98 1.76
N TYR A 222 -19.49 -18.69 1.07
CA TYR A 222 -18.22 -18.37 1.72
C TYR A 222 -18.31 -17.09 2.57
N LEU A 223 -18.90 -16.02 2.04
CA LEU A 223 -19.07 -14.75 2.77
C LEU A 223 -19.92 -14.96 4.04
N ILE A 224 -20.99 -15.76 3.95
CA ILE A 224 -21.82 -16.13 5.12
C ILE A 224 -20.98 -16.88 6.16
N GLU A 225 -20.19 -17.86 5.74
CA GLU A 225 -19.31 -18.63 6.63
C GLU A 225 -18.33 -17.71 7.38
N GLN A 226 -17.72 -16.72 6.68
CA GLN A 226 -16.77 -15.79 7.29
C GLN A 226 -17.43 -14.82 8.29
N LEU A 227 -18.67 -14.40 8.03
CA LEU A 227 -19.42 -13.51 8.91
C LEU A 227 -20.01 -14.22 10.14
N GLY A 228 -20.13 -15.56 10.09
CA GLY A 228 -20.67 -16.34 11.19
C GLY A 228 -22.08 -15.92 11.57
N SER A 229 -22.28 -15.57 12.86
CA SER A 229 -23.57 -15.17 13.41
C SER A 229 -23.89 -13.69 13.28
N ALA A 230 -23.03 -12.87 12.68
CA ALA A 230 -23.26 -11.45 12.51
C ALA A 230 -24.54 -11.17 11.71
N GLU A 231 -25.30 -10.14 12.12
CA GLU A 231 -26.51 -9.73 11.43
C GLU A 231 -26.17 -9.23 10.02
N ARG A 232 -26.94 -9.66 9.04
CA ARG A 232 -26.72 -9.38 7.62
C ARG A 232 -27.90 -8.70 6.97
N LEU A 233 -27.59 -7.76 6.10
CA LEU A 233 -28.55 -7.11 5.23
C LEU A 233 -28.03 -7.18 3.78
N PRO A 234 -28.70 -7.87 2.85
CA PRO A 234 -29.80 -8.79 3.11
C PRO A 234 -29.35 -10.07 3.82
N GLN A 235 -30.29 -10.93 4.23
CA GLN A 235 -29.97 -12.24 4.85
C GLN A 235 -29.16 -13.12 3.91
N GLU A 236 -29.58 -13.23 2.66
CA GLU A 236 -28.85 -13.90 1.58
C GLU A 236 -28.03 -12.87 0.80
N PRO A 237 -26.74 -13.10 0.56
CA PRO A 237 -25.89 -12.16 -0.15
C PRO A 237 -26.40 -11.80 -1.54
N ILE A 238 -26.20 -10.55 -1.92
CA ILE A 238 -26.29 -10.18 -3.32
C ILE A 238 -25.09 -10.79 -4.02
N THR A 239 -25.31 -11.57 -5.06
CA THR A 239 -24.26 -12.22 -5.83
C THR A 239 -24.36 -11.84 -7.29
N GLY A 240 -23.21 -11.77 -7.95
CA GLY A 240 -23.13 -11.64 -9.40
C GLY A 240 -22.03 -12.55 -9.94
N ARG A 241 -22.34 -13.22 -11.05
CA ARG A 241 -21.39 -14.06 -11.76
C ARG A 241 -21.54 -13.88 -13.25
N ASN A 242 -20.42 -13.60 -13.92
CA ASN A 242 -20.35 -13.60 -15.37
C ASN A 242 -18.99 -14.17 -15.80
N ALA A 243 -18.97 -14.95 -16.86
CA ALA A 243 -17.76 -15.52 -17.43
C ALA A 243 -17.87 -15.51 -18.95
N THR A 244 -16.87 -14.94 -19.59
CA THR A 244 -16.70 -14.91 -21.04
C THR A 244 -15.43 -15.66 -21.43
N ASP A 245 -15.12 -15.66 -22.71
CA ASP A 245 -13.83 -16.15 -23.17
C ASP A 245 -12.65 -15.21 -22.87
N GLN A 246 -12.91 -13.99 -22.48
CA GLN A 246 -11.88 -12.98 -22.23
C GLN A 246 -11.68 -12.69 -20.74
N ASP A 247 -12.71 -12.81 -19.94
CA ASP A 247 -12.76 -12.42 -18.55
C ASP A 247 -13.80 -13.21 -17.75
N ALA A 248 -13.67 -13.15 -16.42
CA ALA A 248 -14.71 -13.61 -15.52
C ALA A 248 -14.77 -12.71 -14.29
N VAL A 249 -15.98 -12.44 -13.84
CA VAL A 249 -16.27 -11.65 -12.63
C VAL A 249 -17.23 -12.45 -11.76
N GLU A 250 -16.88 -12.63 -10.50
CA GLU A 250 -17.74 -13.25 -9.49
C GLU A 250 -17.62 -12.47 -8.20
N TRP A 251 -18.73 -12.15 -7.56
CA TRP A 251 -18.75 -11.37 -6.34
C TRP A 251 -19.95 -11.71 -5.46
N ALA A 252 -19.78 -11.46 -4.16
CA ALA A 252 -20.84 -11.52 -3.16
C ALA A 252 -20.74 -10.32 -2.23
N LEU A 253 -21.88 -9.78 -1.78
CA LEU A 253 -21.93 -8.60 -0.95
C LEU A 253 -23.13 -8.63 0.00
N VAL A 254 -22.89 -8.21 1.25
CA VAL A 254 -23.91 -7.88 2.26
C VAL A 254 -23.45 -6.64 3.04
N TRP A 255 -24.36 -6.06 3.82
CA TRP A 255 -24.01 -5.07 4.85
C TRP A 255 -24.18 -5.69 6.24
N SER A 256 -23.28 -5.36 7.17
CA SER A 256 -23.37 -5.84 8.56
C SER A 256 -22.97 -4.72 9.53
N ARG A 257 -23.89 -4.37 10.44
CA ARG A 257 -23.66 -3.31 11.42
C ARG A 257 -22.89 -3.79 12.64
N ASP A 258 -23.04 -5.04 13.00
CA ASP A 258 -22.53 -5.67 14.21
C ASP A 258 -21.30 -6.57 13.97
N ALA A 259 -20.87 -6.74 12.72
CA ALA A 259 -19.64 -7.49 12.44
C ALA A 259 -18.43 -6.84 13.14
N GLU A 260 -17.74 -7.61 13.97
CA GLU A 260 -16.51 -7.17 14.65
C GLU A 260 -15.42 -6.76 13.64
N HIS A 261 -15.33 -7.52 12.55
CA HIS A 261 -14.43 -7.25 11.43
C HIS A 261 -15.20 -7.25 10.11
N LEU A 262 -15.01 -6.19 9.33
CA LEU A 262 -15.57 -6.13 7.98
C LEU A 262 -14.76 -7.03 7.04
N ILE A 263 -15.48 -7.87 6.30
CA ILE A 263 -14.90 -8.72 5.27
C ILE A 263 -14.77 -7.89 4.00
N ALA A 264 -13.56 -7.66 3.54
CA ALA A 264 -13.27 -6.91 2.31
C ALA A 264 -12.17 -7.64 1.53
N GLU A 265 -12.55 -8.71 0.85
CA GLU A 265 -11.63 -9.58 0.12
C GLU A 265 -11.76 -9.36 -1.37
N SER A 266 -10.63 -9.19 -2.05
CA SER A 266 -10.60 -9.08 -3.50
C SER A 266 -9.44 -9.87 -4.10
N TYR A 267 -9.69 -10.45 -5.28
CA TYR A 267 -8.77 -11.38 -5.93
C TYR A 267 -8.74 -11.12 -7.44
N VAL A 268 -7.55 -11.20 -8.02
CA VAL A 268 -7.31 -11.14 -9.46
C VAL A 268 -6.54 -12.38 -9.90
N ASN A 269 -7.10 -13.19 -10.77
CA ASN A 269 -6.53 -14.49 -11.15
C ASN A 269 -6.16 -15.34 -9.91
N LEU A 270 -7.03 -15.34 -8.89
CA LEU A 270 -6.89 -15.98 -7.59
C LEU A 270 -5.76 -15.43 -6.69
N ILE A 271 -5.10 -14.34 -7.08
CA ILE A 271 -4.13 -13.63 -6.23
C ILE A 271 -4.87 -12.65 -5.34
N PRO A 272 -4.64 -12.65 -4.01
CA PRO A 272 -5.25 -11.69 -3.13
C PRO A 272 -4.71 -10.28 -3.39
N THR A 273 -5.62 -9.31 -3.50
CA THR A 273 -5.29 -7.90 -3.68
C THR A 273 -5.63 -7.13 -2.41
N SER A 274 -4.76 -7.23 -1.40
CA SER A 274 -4.96 -6.62 -0.06
C SER A 274 -5.10 -5.09 -0.13
N GLY A 275 -4.45 -4.45 -1.08
CA GLY A 275 -4.56 -3.02 -1.39
C GLY A 275 -5.72 -2.67 -2.32
N GLY A 276 -6.60 -3.64 -2.68
CA GLY A 276 -7.72 -3.44 -3.60
C GLY A 276 -7.27 -3.08 -5.01
N GLY A 277 -7.88 -2.04 -5.58
CA GLY A 277 -7.52 -1.54 -6.90
C GLY A 277 -8.74 -1.17 -7.75
N THR A 278 -8.53 -1.09 -9.07
CA THR A 278 -9.55 -0.65 -10.04
C THR A 278 -10.80 -1.52 -10.03
N HIS A 279 -10.66 -2.85 -9.87
CA HIS A 279 -11.79 -3.80 -9.80
C HIS A 279 -12.67 -3.57 -8.56
N VAL A 280 -12.08 -3.27 -7.39
CA VAL A 280 -12.85 -2.94 -6.17
C VAL A 280 -13.58 -1.62 -6.34
N ASN A 281 -12.95 -0.63 -6.98
CA ASN A 281 -13.60 0.63 -7.32
C ASN A 281 -14.78 0.42 -8.27
N GLY A 282 -14.64 -0.49 -9.25
CA GLY A 282 -15.72 -0.90 -10.14
C GLY A 282 -16.89 -1.53 -9.40
N LEU A 283 -16.63 -2.50 -8.50
CA LEU A 283 -17.67 -3.11 -7.67
C LEU A 283 -18.45 -2.06 -6.88
N ARG A 284 -17.70 -1.17 -6.19
CA ARG A 284 -18.28 -0.07 -5.43
C ARG A 284 -19.14 0.85 -6.28
N ALA A 285 -18.64 1.28 -7.44
CA ALA A 285 -19.36 2.15 -8.35
C ALA A 285 -20.64 1.51 -8.89
N GLY A 286 -20.57 0.25 -9.32
CA GLY A 286 -21.68 -0.51 -9.85
C GLY A 286 -22.80 -0.69 -8.82
N VAL A 287 -22.47 -1.17 -7.61
CA VAL A 287 -23.46 -1.37 -6.53
C VAL A 287 -24.07 -0.03 -6.10
N VAL A 288 -23.27 1.01 -5.93
CA VAL A 288 -23.75 2.36 -5.58
C VAL A 288 -24.69 2.89 -6.66
N GLY A 289 -24.35 2.68 -7.94
CA GLY A 289 -25.19 3.04 -9.07
C GLY A 289 -26.56 2.34 -9.01
N ALA A 290 -26.56 1.03 -8.84
CA ALA A 290 -27.79 0.22 -8.76
C ALA A 290 -28.70 0.64 -7.59
N VAL A 291 -28.13 0.87 -6.40
CA VAL A 291 -28.91 1.31 -5.22
C VAL A 291 -29.50 2.70 -5.44
N ARG A 292 -28.75 3.64 -6.04
CA ARG A 292 -29.27 4.97 -6.39
C ARG A 292 -30.43 4.91 -7.36
N GLU A 293 -30.28 4.16 -8.45
CA GLU A 293 -31.34 3.96 -9.45
C GLU A 293 -32.59 3.33 -8.84
N PHE A 294 -32.42 2.32 -7.98
CA PHE A 294 -33.52 1.71 -7.26
C PHE A 294 -34.26 2.71 -6.37
N CYS A 295 -33.52 3.54 -5.62
CA CYS A 295 -34.10 4.60 -4.78
C CYS A 295 -34.84 5.66 -5.60
N GLU A 296 -34.28 6.08 -6.73
CA GLU A 296 -34.89 7.09 -7.62
C GLU A 296 -36.16 6.53 -8.28
N PHE A 297 -36.10 5.33 -8.85
CA PHE A 297 -37.24 4.71 -9.52
C PHE A 297 -38.44 4.49 -8.60
N ARG A 298 -38.19 4.15 -7.32
CA ARG A 298 -39.23 3.94 -6.32
C ARG A 298 -39.58 5.18 -5.49
N ASN A 299 -38.99 6.34 -5.80
CA ASN A 299 -39.19 7.59 -5.06
C ASN A 299 -38.95 7.47 -3.53
N LEU A 300 -37.92 6.71 -3.13
CA LEU A 300 -37.61 6.46 -1.72
C LEU A 300 -36.78 7.59 -1.07
N LEU A 301 -36.17 8.47 -1.86
CA LEU A 301 -35.29 9.52 -1.36
C LEU A 301 -36.09 10.67 -0.74
N PRO A 302 -35.88 11.00 0.56
CA PRO A 302 -36.46 12.19 1.17
C PRO A 302 -35.95 13.47 0.48
N ARG A 303 -36.76 14.51 0.49
CA ARG A 303 -36.40 15.81 -0.10
C ARG A 303 -35.07 16.32 0.45
N GLY A 304 -34.16 16.70 -0.44
CA GLY A 304 -32.85 17.27 -0.08
C GLY A 304 -31.77 16.24 0.28
N ILE A 305 -32.08 14.95 0.27
CA ILE A 305 -31.07 13.89 0.48
C ILE A 305 -30.53 13.39 -0.86
N LYS A 306 -29.21 13.42 -1.01
CA LYS A 306 -28.47 12.76 -2.08
C LYS A 306 -27.57 11.70 -1.45
N LEU A 307 -27.67 10.46 -1.92
CA LEU A 307 -26.78 9.37 -1.49
C LEU A 307 -25.38 9.57 -2.09
N THR A 308 -24.37 9.57 -1.23
CA THR A 308 -22.97 9.47 -1.63
C THR A 308 -22.55 8.01 -1.75
N ALA A 309 -21.37 7.75 -2.33
CA ALA A 309 -20.85 6.39 -2.38
C ALA A 309 -20.58 5.84 -0.98
N GLU A 310 -20.17 6.68 -0.05
CA GLU A 310 -19.93 6.35 1.36
C GLU A 310 -21.21 5.88 2.06
N ASP A 311 -22.34 6.57 1.84
CA ASP A 311 -23.62 6.23 2.48
C ASP A 311 -24.10 4.82 2.11
N VAL A 312 -23.84 4.39 0.89
CA VAL A 312 -24.19 3.06 0.40
C VAL A 312 -23.14 2.02 0.80
N TRP A 313 -21.85 2.40 0.77
CA TRP A 313 -20.75 1.45 0.98
C TRP A 313 -20.34 1.26 2.43
N ASP A 314 -20.86 2.07 3.34
CA ASP A 314 -20.58 1.93 4.77
C ASP A 314 -21.00 0.54 5.26
N ARG A 315 -20.15 -0.12 6.03
CA ARG A 315 -20.36 -1.45 6.60
C ARG A 315 -20.58 -2.57 5.56
N ALA A 316 -20.18 -2.34 4.29
CA ALA A 316 -20.22 -3.34 3.25
C ALA A 316 -19.18 -4.45 3.51
N CYS A 317 -19.62 -5.69 3.49
CA CYS A 317 -18.80 -6.89 3.53
C CYS A 317 -18.91 -7.58 2.17
N PHE A 318 -17.77 -7.83 1.53
CA PHE A 318 -17.76 -8.38 0.17
C PHE A 318 -16.58 -9.32 -0.09
N VAL A 319 -16.78 -10.20 -1.06
CA VAL A 319 -15.75 -10.98 -1.72
C VAL A 319 -15.88 -10.74 -3.20
N LEU A 320 -14.77 -10.37 -3.86
CA LEU A 320 -14.71 -10.11 -5.29
C LEU A 320 -13.59 -10.96 -5.92
N SER A 321 -13.89 -11.72 -6.93
CA SER A 321 -12.93 -12.46 -7.75
C SER A 321 -13.08 -12.09 -9.22
N ILE A 322 -11.98 -11.65 -9.82
CA ILE A 322 -11.94 -11.45 -11.26
C ILE A 322 -10.85 -12.31 -11.91
N LYS A 323 -11.10 -12.74 -13.14
CA LYS A 323 -10.08 -13.35 -14.00
C LYS A 323 -10.01 -12.52 -15.27
N ILE A 324 -8.84 -11.97 -15.53
CA ILE A 324 -8.56 -11.13 -16.69
C ILE A 324 -7.23 -11.50 -17.31
N ARG A 325 -7.06 -11.22 -18.60
CA ARG A 325 -5.77 -11.34 -19.26
C ARG A 325 -4.88 -10.17 -18.87
N ASP A 326 -3.59 -10.41 -18.76
CA ASP A 326 -2.54 -9.39 -18.55
C ASP A 326 -2.84 -8.32 -17.48
N PRO A 327 -3.24 -8.72 -16.24
CA PRO A 327 -3.48 -7.74 -15.19
C PRO A 327 -2.23 -6.94 -14.83
N GLN A 328 -2.38 -5.61 -14.70
CA GLN A 328 -1.30 -4.73 -14.30
C GLN A 328 -1.42 -4.39 -12.81
N PHE A 329 -0.37 -4.64 -12.05
CA PHE A 329 -0.33 -4.41 -10.61
C PHE A 329 0.64 -3.27 -10.23
N ALA A 330 0.40 -2.65 -9.07
CA ALA A 330 1.32 -1.71 -8.46
C ALA A 330 2.43 -2.48 -7.71
N GLY A 331 3.46 -2.95 -8.43
CA GLY A 331 4.61 -3.66 -7.85
C GLY A 331 4.52 -5.19 -7.89
N GLN A 332 5.61 -5.82 -7.50
CA GLN A 332 5.81 -7.28 -7.62
C GLN A 332 4.93 -8.10 -6.67
N LEU A 333 4.59 -7.57 -5.50
CA LEU A 333 3.73 -8.24 -4.51
C LEU A 333 2.26 -8.36 -4.95
N LYS A 334 1.87 -7.70 -6.05
CA LYS A 334 0.55 -7.79 -6.69
C LYS A 334 -0.62 -7.38 -5.78
N GLU A 335 -0.36 -6.59 -4.75
CA GLU A 335 -1.37 -6.21 -3.75
C GLU A 335 -2.48 -5.30 -4.27
N LYS A 336 -2.22 -4.55 -5.35
CA LYS A 336 -3.17 -3.57 -5.90
C LYS A 336 -3.24 -3.65 -7.40
N LEU A 337 -4.45 -3.86 -7.94
CA LEU A 337 -4.69 -3.84 -9.39
C LEU A 337 -4.76 -2.41 -9.93
N CYS A 338 -4.09 -2.17 -11.08
CA CYS A 338 -4.05 -0.88 -11.76
C CYS A 338 -4.71 -0.88 -13.15
N SER A 339 -5.06 -2.05 -13.70
CA SER A 339 -5.73 -2.18 -15.01
C SER A 339 -7.02 -1.38 -15.06
N ARG A 340 -7.11 -0.37 -15.94
CA ARG A 340 -8.26 0.55 -16.02
C ARG A 340 -9.52 -0.14 -16.50
N GLU A 341 -9.38 -1.05 -17.47
CA GLU A 341 -10.45 -1.84 -18.06
C GLU A 341 -11.18 -2.71 -17.02
N ALA A 342 -10.49 -3.17 -15.99
CA ALA A 342 -11.08 -3.94 -14.91
C ALA A 342 -12.13 -3.14 -14.11
N ALA A 343 -11.99 -1.82 -14.00
CA ALA A 343 -12.98 -0.98 -13.32
C ALA A 343 -14.31 -0.98 -14.08
N ALA A 344 -14.28 -0.72 -15.39
CA ALA A 344 -15.48 -0.67 -16.22
C ALA A 344 -16.14 -2.04 -16.34
N LEU A 345 -15.35 -3.11 -16.50
CA LEU A 345 -15.83 -4.49 -16.54
C LEU A 345 -16.63 -4.82 -15.27
N VAL A 346 -16.03 -4.62 -14.10
CA VAL A 346 -16.67 -4.96 -12.82
C VAL A 346 -17.83 -4.02 -12.53
N GLU A 347 -17.73 -2.71 -12.83
CA GLU A 347 -18.80 -1.75 -12.63
C GLU A 347 -20.06 -2.15 -13.39
N THR A 348 -19.93 -2.48 -14.66
CA THR A 348 -21.07 -2.89 -15.51
C THR A 348 -21.73 -4.14 -14.93
N HIS A 349 -20.96 -5.20 -14.68
CA HIS A 349 -21.52 -6.44 -14.16
C HIS A 349 -22.12 -6.32 -12.77
N ALA A 350 -21.47 -5.56 -11.88
CA ALA A 350 -21.97 -5.34 -10.53
C ALA A 350 -23.27 -4.52 -10.55
N ARG A 351 -23.34 -3.50 -11.41
CA ARG A 351 -24.55 -2.68 -11.57
C ARG A 351 -25.72 -3.49 -12.07
N ASP A 352 -25.52 -4.23 -13.17
CA ASP A 352 -26.59 -5.02 -13.79
C ASP A 352 -27.10 -6.12 -12.85
N SER A 353 -26.18 -6.87 -12.22
CA SER A 353 -26.54 -7.94 -11.27
C SER A 353 -27.23 -7.39 -10.02
N ALA A 354 -26.72 -6.30 -9.45
CA ALA A 354 -27.32 -5.68 -8.27
C ALA A 354 -28.69 -5.07 -8.58
N ALA A 355 -28.84 -4.39 -9.72
CA ALA A 355 -30.12 -3.82 -10.17
C ALA A 355 -31.16 -4.91 -10.38
N LEU A 356 -30.79 -6.01 -11.05
CA LEU A 356 -31.68 -7.17 -11.25
C LEU A 356 -32.11 -7.75 -9.90
N TRP A 357 -31.15 -7.98 -8.99
CA TRP A 357 -31.41 -8.54 -7.66
C TRP A 357 -32.34 -7.65 -6.84
N LEU A 358 -32.10 -6.32 -6.80
CA LEU A 358 -32.94 -5.36 -6.08
C LEU A 358 -34.38 -5.34 -6.60
N ASN A 359 -34.58 -5.49 -7.91
CA ASN A 359 -35.90 -5.54 -8.50
C ASN A 359 -36.61 -6.87 -8.25
N GLN A 360 -35.87 -7.97 -8.12
CA GLN A 360 -36.44 -9.29 -7.78
C GLN A 360 -36.77 -9.42 -6.28
N HIS A 361 -36.09 -8.63 -5.41
CA HIS A 361 -36.24 -8.66 -3.96
C HIS A 361 -36.61 -7.29 -3.40
N PRO A 362 -37.79 -6.74 -3.76
CA PRO A 362 -38.14 -5.34 -3.46
C PRO A 362 -38.10 -5.01 -1.97
N ASP A 363 -38.57 -5.91 -1.10
CA ASP A 363 -38.59 -5.69 0.35
C ASP A 363 -37.17 -5.61 0.96
N ALA A 364 -36.24 -6.41 0.44
CA ALA A 364 -34.85 -6.35 0.85
C ALA A 364 -34.15 -5.11 0.26
N GLY A 365 -34.48 -4.76 -0.98
CA GLY A 365 -34.02 -3.55 -1.64
C GLY A 365 -34.43 -2.28 -0.89
N GLU A 366 -35.68 -2.21 -0.42
CA GLU A 366 -36.16 -1.08 0.40
C GLU A 366 -35.44 -0.99 1.74
N ARG A 367 -35.14 -2.11 2.38
CA ARG A 367 -34.32 -2.12 3.62
C ARG A 367 -32.88 -1.63 3.37
N ILE A 368 -32.28 -2.03 2.24
CA ILE A 368 -30.94 -1.54 1.82
C ILE A 368 -31.02 -0.04 1.53
N ALA A 369 -32.04 0.43 0.80
CA ALA A 369 -32.26 1.85 0.55
C ALA A 369 -32.40 2.62 1.85
N GLN A 370 -33.24 2.13 2.78
CA GLN A 370 -33.43 2.76 4.09
C GLN A 370 -32.14 2.80 4.93
N PHE A 371 -31.32 1.75 4.84
CA PHE A 371 -29.98 1.73 5.46
C PHE A 371 -29.10 2.85 4.91
N ALA A 372 -28.98 2.98 3.59
CA ALA A 372 -28.19 4.02 2.93
C ALA A 372 -28.74 5.43 3.23
N ILE A 373 -30.08 5.60 3.26
CA ILE A 373 -30.74 6.87 3.60
C ILE A 373 -30.44 7.24 5.06
N THR A 374 -30.45 6.28 5.98
CA THR A 374 -30.12 6.51 7.39
C THR A 374 -28.67 6.98 7.52
N ASN A 375 -27.72 6.33 6.84
CA ASN A 375 -26.31 6.74 6.83
C ASN A 375 -26.17 8.18 6.27
N ALA A 376 -26.85 8.50 5.18
CA ALA A 376 -26.88 9.85 4.62
C ALA A 376 -27.45 10.89 5.61
N GLN A 377 -28.54 10.55 6.33
CA GLN A 377 -29.10 11.41 7.37
C GLN A 377 -28.15 11.59 8.54
N GLU A 378 -27.50 10.53 8.99
CA GLU A 378 -26.50 10.59 10.08
C GLU A 378 -25.30 11.44 9.66
N ARG A 379 -24.78 11.28 8.44
CA ARG A 379 -23.73 12.13 7.87
C ARG A 379 -24.15 13.60 7.84
N LEU A 380 -25.37 13.91 7.36
CA LEU A 380 -25.90 15.27 7.30
C LEU A 380 -26.14 15.84 8.71
N ARG A 381 -26.65 15.03 9.65
CA ARG A 381 -26.82 15.43 11.06
C ARG A 381 -25.47 15.67 11.72
N ALA A 382 -24.46 14.82 11.46
CA ALA A 382 -23.11 15.03 11.96
C ALA A 382 -22.50 16.31 11.41
N ALA A 383 -22.66 16.57 10.10
CA ALA A 383 -22.26 17.82 9.48
C ALA A 383 -23.02 19.03 10.09
N ALA A 384 -24.35 18.92 10.27
CA ALA A 384 -25.17 19.96 10.90
C ALA A 384 -24.84 20.13 12.39
N ARG A 385 -24.46 19.06 13.11
CA ARG A 385 -24.04 19.12 14.52
C ARG A 385 -22.69 19.79 14.69
N VAL A 386 -21.77 19.56 13.73
CA VAL A 386 -20.51 20.29 13.61
C VAL A 386 -20.80 21.78 13.33
N VAL A 387 -21.74 22.07 12.44
CA VAL A 387 -22.19 23.45 12.17
C VAL A 387 -22.92 24.08 13.38
N ARG A 388 -23.77 23.32 14.12
CA ARG A 388 -24.47 23.85 15.32
C ARG A 388 -23.56 24.06 16.53
N LYS A 389 -22.54 23.22 16.73
CA LYS A 389 -21.47 23.48 17.72
C LYS A 389 -20.56 24.65 17.30
N ARG A 390 -20.61 25.07 16.05
CA ARG A 390 -19.88 26.18 15.44
C ARG A 390 -20.73 27.39 15.11
N ALA A 391 -21.88 27.55 15.70
CA ALA A 391 -22.61 28.82 15.65
C ALA A 391 -21.93 29.89 16.54
N VAL A 392 -20.63 30.08 16.31
CA VAL A 392 -19.86 31.28 16.57
C VAL A 392 -19.11 31.53 15.25
N ASN A 393 -19.71 32.36 14.41
CA ASN A 393 -19.20 33.08 13.25
C ASN A 393 -17.88 32.57 12.61
N GLY A 394 -17.95 31.70 11.56
CA GLY A 394 -16.78 31.37 10.74
C GLY A 394 -17.09 30.37 9.62
N PRO A 395 -16.29 30.33 8.53
CA PRO A 395 -16.45 29.40 7.42
C PRO A 395 -16.22 27.92 7.84
N ALA A 396 -16.80 26.97 7.09
CA ALA A 396 -16.63 25.54 7.34
C ALA A 396 -15.15 25.12 7.18
N LEU A 397 -14.63 24.29 8.11
CA LEU A 397 -13.24 23.82 8.05
C LEU A 397 -12.98 22.97 6.81
N PRO A 398 -11.76 23.06 6.24
CA PRO A 398 -11.37 22.27 5.08
C PRO A 398 -11.53 20.76 5.32
N GLY A 399 -12.11 20.03 4.37
CA GLY A 399 -12.36 18.59 4.49
C GLY A 399 -11.10 17.73 4.62
N LYS A 400 -9.94 18.25 4.19
CA LYS A 400 -8.64 17.58 4.34
C LYS A 400 -8.01 17.74 5.73
N LEU A 401 -8.50 18.69 6.55
CA LEU A 401 -8.02 18.91 7.91
C LEU A 401 -8.48 17.80 8.84
N ALA A 402 -7.53 17.10 9.45
CA ALA A 402 -7.79 16.22 10.58
C ALA A 402 -7.62 17.03 11.87
N ASP A 403 -8.70 17.60 12.37
CA ASP A 403 -8.72 18.48 13.55
C ASP A 403 -8.46 17.72 14.86
N CYS A 404 -8.01 18.42 15.90
CA CYS A 404 -7.88 17.89 17.26
C CYS A 404 -9.18 18.09 18.06
N SER A 405 -9.30 17.35 19.17
CA SER A 405 -10.48 17.42 20.04
C SER A 405 -10.42 18.58 21.06
N CYS A 406 -9.22 19.08 21.36
CA CYS A 406 -9.00 20.21 22.25
C CYS A 406 -9.57 21.48 21.63
N GLN A 407 -10.29 22.25 22.44
CA GLN A 407 -10.88 23.54 22.03
C GLN A 407 -10.12 24.76 22.58
N ASP A 408 -9.09 24.52 23.38
CA ASP A 408 -8.19 25.56 23.88
C ASP A 408 -7.09 25.82 22.84
N PRO A 409 -7.12 27.01 22.18
CA PRO A 409 -6.09 27.34 21.20
C PRO A 409 -4.68 27.32 21.77
N ALA A 410 -4.49 27.69 23.05
CA ALA A 410 -3.19 27.74 23.69
C ALA A 410 -2.50 26.37 23.80
N ARG A 411 -3.29 25.30 23.84
CA ARG A 411 -2.83 23.91 23.86
C ARG A 411 -2.77 23.26 22.50
N SER A 412 -3.43 23.85 21.49
CA SER A 412 -3.64 23.22 20.19
C SER A 412 -2.53 23.55 19.20
N GLU A 413 -2.15 22.56 18.39
CA GLU A 413 -1.10 22.65 17.38
C GLU A 413 -1.64 22.21 16.02
N LEU A 414 -1.24 22.91 14.95
CA LEU A 414 -1.54 22.56 13.56
C LEU A 414 -0.25 22.20 12.81
N PHE A 415 -0.19 21.02 12.24
CA PHE A 415 0.88 20.63 11.32
C PHE A 415 0.39 20.77 9.88
N LEU A 416 1.08 21.61 9.11
CA LEU A 416 0.96 21.70 7.65
C LEU A 416 1.95 20.72 7.04
N VAL A 417 1.46 19.63 6.44
CA VAL A 417 2.28 18.48 6.04
C VAL A 417 2.30 18.37 4.52
N GLU A 418 3.48 18.18 3.96
CA GLU A 418 3.65 17.98 2.52
C GLU A 418 3.06 16.64 2.07
N GLY A 419 2.09 16.71 1.13
CA GLY A 419 1.51 15.56 0.46
C GLY A 419 0.56 14.70 1.29
N ASP A 420 -0.27 13.94 0.58
CA ASP A 420 -1.27 13.05 1.21
C ASP A 420 -0.61 11.83 1.87
N SER A 421 0.53 11.33 1.36
CA SER A 421 1.24 10.17 1.89
C SER A 421 1.81 10.47 3.29
N ALA A 422 2.65 11.50 3.41
CA ALA A 422 3.19 11.93 4.70
C ALA A 422 2.06 12.42 5.64
N GLY A 423 1.03 13.07 5.10
CA GLY A 423 -0.18 13.44 5.82
C GLY A 423 -0.91 12.24 6.43
N GLY A 424 -0.93 11.09 5.75
CA GLY A 424 -1.48 9.83 6.26
C GLY A 424 -0.70 9.30 7.47
N SER A 425 0.62 9.23 7.37
CA SER A 425 1.51 8.83 8.46
C SER A 425 1.42 9.80 9.65
N ALA A 426 1.39 11.11 9.39
CA ALA A 426 1.25 12.14 10.42
C ALA A 426 -0.10 12.07 11.16
N LYS A 427 -1.21 11.78 10.44
CA LYS A 427 -2.53 11.58 11.05
C LYS A 427 -2.56 10.38 12.02
N GLN A 428 -1.77 9.34 11.75
CA GLN A 428 -1.63 8.19 12.64
C GLN A 428 -0.66 8.47 13.80
N ALA A 429 0.39 9.26 13.56
CA ALA A 429 1.43 9.58 14.53
C ALA A 429 1.01 10.60 15.60
N ARG A 430 0.05 11.49 15.29
CA ARG A 430 -0.35 12.63 16.12
C ARG A 430 -1.00 12.25 17.43
N ASP A 431 -0.98 13.13 18.39
CA ASP A 431 -1.90 13.13 19.51
C ASP A 431 -3.23 13.78 19.08
N ARG A 432 -4.32 12.98 19.08
CA ARG A 432 -5.63 13.44 18.62
C ARG A 432 -6.27 14.46 19.56
N GLU A 433 -5.79 14.55 20.79
CA GLU A 433 -6.33 15.51 21.75
C GLU A 433 -5.98 16.95 21.33
N PHE A 434 -4.72 17.25 21.02
CA PHE A 434 -4.27 18.64 20.82
C PHE A 434 -3.52 18.90 19.50
N GLN A 435 -3.28 17.88 18.66
CA GLN A 435 -2.57 18.04 17.40
C GLN A 435 -3.51 17.83 16.21
N ALA A 436 -3.60 18.83 15.33
CA ALA A 436 -4.29 18.78 14.06
C ALA A 436 -3.31 18.59 12.90
N ILE A 437 -3.71 17.86 11.86
CA ILE A 437 -2.92 17.62 10.66
C ILE A 437 -3.68 18.10 9.44
N MET A 438 -3.03 18.92 8.62
CA MET A 438 -3.54 19.39 7.34
C MET A 438 -2.54 19.05 6.22
N PRO A 439 -2.79 18.04 5.39
CA PRO A 439 -1.96 17.76 4.23
C PRO A 439 -2.16 18.83 3.17
N LEU A 440 -1.06 19.21 2.51
CA LEU A 440 -1.03 20.15 1.40
C LEU A 440 -0.85 19.40 0.09
N ARG A 441 -1.59 19.77 -0.95
CA ARG A 441 -1.51 19.12 -2.26
C ARG A 441 -0.52 19.84 -3.18
N GLY A 442 0.72 19.40 -3.14
CA GLY A 442 1.80 19.96 -3.95
C GLY A 442 2.30 21.32 -3.47
N LYS A 443 3.03 22.03 -4.35
CA LYS A 443 3.61 23.34 -4.05
C LYS A 443 2.50 24.39 -3.98
N ILE A 444 2.48 25.14 -2.89
CA ILE A 444 1.54 26.28 -2.77
C ILE A 444 1.95 27.41 -3.73
N LEU A 445 0.98 28.28 -3.97
CA LEU A 445 1.21 29.50 -4.76
C LEU A 445 2.35 30.35 -4.14
N ASN A 446 3.26 30.85 -4.97
CA ASN A 446 4.22 31.86 -4.52
C ASN A 446 3.47 33.18 -4.27
N THR A 447 3.24 33.50 -3.01
CA THR A 447 2.44 34.64 -2.58
C THR A 447 3.26 35.92 -2.33
N TRP A 448 4.60 35.87 -2.54
CA TRP A 448 5.50 36.95 -2.13
C TRP A 448 5.21 38.30 -2.79
N GLU A 449 4.87 38.31 -4.07
CA GLU A 449 4.56 39.54 -4.83
C GLU A 449 3.05 39.83 -4.92
N LEU A 450 2.18 39.03 -4.29
CA LEU A 450 0.72 39.18 -4.36
C LEU A 450 0.19 39.99 -3.19
N GLU A 451 -0.91 40.71 -3.42
CA GLU A 451 -1.63 41.40 -2.37
C GLU A 451 -2.61 40.45 -1.63
N PRO A 452 -2.99 40.75 -0.37
CA PRO A 452 -3.87 39.89 0.42
C PRO A 452 -5.19 39.50 -0.25
N GLY A 453 -5.75 40.37 -1.10
CA GLY A 453 -6.99 40.10 -1.85
C GLY A 453 -6.81 39.10 -3.00
N GLU A 454 -5.59 38.95 -3.53
CA GLU A 454 -5.29 38.08 -4.68
C GLU A 454 -4.99 36.64 -4.26
N ILE A 455 -4.44 36.44 -3.07
CA ILE A 455 -4.03 35.12 -2.60
C ILE A 455 -5.21 34.22 -2.21
N GLY A 456 -6.38 34.81 -1.91
CA GLY A 456 -7.62 34.08 -1.61
C GLY A 456 -8.14 33.23 -2.79
N SER A 457 -7.66 33.46 -4.01
CA SER A 457 -7.97 32.63 -5.18
C SER A 457 -7.29 31.24 -5.14
N SER A 458 -6.24 31.09 -4.34
CA SER A 458 -5.60 29.79 -4.11
C SER A 458 -6.35 28.98 -3.05
N GLN A 459 -6.89 27.84 -3.45
CA GLN A 459 -7.62 26.93 -2.54
C GLN A 459 -6.77 26.53 -1.33
N GLU A 460 -5.46 26.27 -1.53
CA GLU A 460 -4.57 25.90 -0.42
C GLU A 460 -4.39 27.02 0.59
N VAL A 461 -4.22 28.28 0.12
CA VAL A 461 -4.09 29.44 1.01
C VAL A 461 -5.42 29.74 1.72
N HIS A 462 -6.53 29.63 1.01
CA HIS A 462 -7.87 29.75 1.61
C HIS A 462 -8.08 28.70 2.71
N ASP A 463 -7.76 27.44 2.44
CA ASP A 463 -7.87 26.35 3.40
C ASP A 463 -7.00 26.58 4.65
N ILE A 464 -5.78 27.12 4.46
CA ILE A 464 -4.89 27.48 5.58
C ILE A 464 -5.52 28.59 6.43
N SER A 465 -6.05 29.65 5.80
CA SER A 465 -6.71 30.76 6.51
C SER A 465 -7.91 30.26 7.33
N VAL A 466 -8.76 29.46 6.71
CA VAL A 466 -9.95 28.88 7.37
C VAL A 466 -9.54 27.95 8.52
N ALA A 467 -8.49 27.12 8.34
CA ALA A 467 -7.98 26.25 9.39
C ALA A 467 -7.46 27.06 10.58
N LEU A 468 -6.68 28.12 10.30
CA LEU A 468 -6.12 29.00 11.33
C LEU A 468 -7.18 29.84 12.04
N GLY A 469 -8.29 30.19 11.35
CA GLY A 469 -9.29 31.13 11.85
C GLY A 469 -8.83 32.58 11.75
N VAL A 470 -7.85 32.88 10.91
CA VAL A 470 -7.28 34.22 10.72
C VAL A 470 -7.11 34.49 9.23
N ASP A 471 -7.60 35.64 8.77
CA ASP A 471 -7.48 36.05 7.38
C ASP A 471 -6.12 36.71 7.09
N PRO A 472 -5.61 36.58 5.85
CA PRO A 472 -4.38 37.23 5.43
C PRO A 472 -4.42 38.75 5.61
N GLY A 473 -3.36 39.33 6.15
CA GLY A 473 -3.24 40.78 6.38
C GLY A 473 -3.96 41.30 7.65
N VAL A 474 -4.69 40.45 8.36
CA VAL A 474 -5.39 40.84 9.61
C VAL A 474 -4.41 40.78 10.79
N ALA A 475 -4.43 41.85 11.62
CA ALA A 475 -3.60 41.97 12.80
C ALA A 475 -4.21 41.31 14.05
N ASP A 476 -5.52 41.16 14.10
CA ASP A 476 -6.23 40.54 15.22
C ASP A 476 -6.16 39.03 15.17
N LEU A 477 -5.62 38.42 16.23
CA LEU A 477 -5.48 36.97 16.41
C LEU A 477 -6.52 36.37 17.36
N ALA A 478 -7.58 37.11 17.73
CA ALA A 478 -8.58 36.64 18.69
C ALA A 478 -9.32 35.37 18.23
N GLN A 479 -9.37 35.12 16.93
CA GLN A 479 -9.99 33.92 16.35
C GLN A 479 -9.00 32.79 16.05
N LEU A 480 -7.71 32.93 16.44
CA LEU A 480 -6.70 31.93 16.19
C LEU A 480 -7.05 30.60 16.86
N ARG A 481 -7.06 29.53 16.08
CA ARG A 481 -7.51 28.20 16.53
C ARG A 481 -6.36 27.32 17.06
N TYR A 482 -5.14 27.59 16.63
CA TYR A 482 -3.94 26.80 17.01
C TYR A 482 -2.83 27.76 17.40
N HIS A 483 -2.40 27.68 18.65
CA HIS A 483 -1.34 28.55 19.16
C HIS A 483 0.04 28.20 18.58
N LYS A 484 0.18 27.00 17.99
CA LYS A 484 1.40 26.58 17.33
C LYS A 484 1.09 26.01 15.94
N VAL A 485 1.73 26.58 14.93
CA VAL A 485 1.65 26.14 13.54
C VAL A 485 3.01 25.58 13.14
N CYS A 486 3.07 24.31 12.77
CA CYS A 486 4.28 23.61 12.43
C CYS A 486 4.29 23.26 10.93
N ILE A 487 5.28 23.76 10.21
CA ILE A 487 5.54 23.39 8.81
C ILE A 487 6.34 22.10 8.82
N LEU A 488 5.84 21.05 8.16
CA LEU A 488 6.47 19.74 8.06
C LEU A 488 6.58 19.34 6.60
N ALA A 489 7.76 19.45 6.05
CA ALA A 489 8.12 19.15 4.68
C ALA A 489 9.25 18.13 4.62
N ASP A 490 9.39 17.46 3.48
CA ASP A 490 10.46 16.51 3.21
C ASP A 490 11.83 17.20 3.25
N ALA A 491 12.88 16.45 3.51
CA ALA A 491 14.24 16.99 3.59
C ALA A 491 14.91 17.15 2.21
N ASP A 492 14.20 16.84 1.13
CA ASP A 492 14.68 17.01 -0.23
C ASP A 492 14.50 18.44 -0.78
N SER A 493 14.95 18.68 -2.01
CA SER A 493 14.88 20.00 -2.66
C SER A 493 13.43 20.50 -2.85
N ASP A 494 12.48 19.59 -3.07
CA ASP A 494 11.08 19.94 -3.29
C ASP A 494 10.41 20.31 -1.96
N GLY A 495 10.66 19.56 -0.89
CA GLY A 495 10.17 19.87 0.45
C GLY A 495 10.77 21.17 0.99
N GLN A 496 12.06 21.44 0.77
CA GLN A 496 12.68 22.72 1.13
C GLN A 496 12.04 23.91 0.37
N HIS A 497 11.66 23.70 -0.88
CA HIS A 497 10.93 24.71 -1.66
C HIS A 497 9.52 24.95 -1.08
N ILE A 498 8.79 23.91 -0.73
CA ILE A 498 7.46 24.01 -0.08
C ILE A 498 7.57 24.72 1.27
N ALA A 499 8.54 24.36 2.09
CA ALA A 499 8.80 25.05 3.37
C ALA A 499 9.10 26.54 3.16
N THR A 500 9.92 26.89 2.15
CA THR A 500 10.25 28.28 1.81
C THR A 500 9.00 29.06 1.38
N LEU A 501 8.12 28.48 0.54
CA LEU A 501 6.87 29.13 0.12
C LEU A 501 5.91 29.31 1.28
N LEU A 502 5.82 28.36 2.22
CA LEU A 502 5.02 28.51 3.44
C LEU A 502 5.61 29.57 4.37
N CYS A 503 6.91 29.60 4.58
CA CYS A 503 7.56 30.68 5.34
C CYS A 503 7.27 32.05 4.71
N ALA A 504 7.33 32.16 3.38
CA ALA A 504 7.00 33.40 2.66
C ALA A 504 5.54 33.82 2.88
N LEU A 505 4.60 32.88 2.79
CA LEU A 505 3.19 33.11 3.06
C LEU A 505 2.99 33.70 4.48
N PHE A 506 3.60 33.07 5.48
CA PHE A 506 3.48 33.55 6.88
C PHE A 506 4.18 34.89 7.10
N LEU A 507 5.37 35.09 6.58
CA LEU A 507 6.12 36.36 6.69
C LEU A 507 5.43 37.52 6.01
N ARG A 508 4.80 37.29 4.87
CA ARG A 508 4.17 38.36 4.07
C ARG A 508 2.73 38.63 4.50
N HIS A 509 1.93 37.57 4.67
CA HIS A 509 0.47 37.69 4.81
C HIS A 509 -0.07 37.35 6.20
N PHE A 510 0.69 36.67 7.02
CA PHE A 510 0.34 36.36 8.42
C PHE A 510 1.41 36.83 9.40
N ARG A 511 1.99 37.98 9.12
CA ARG A 511 3.08 38.55 9.91
C ARG A 511 2.82 38.62 11.42
N PRO A 512 1.58 38.91 11.92
CA PRO A 512 1.25 38.86 13.33
C PRO A 512 1.44 37.48 13.97
N LEU A 513 1.21 36.38 13.25
CA LEU A 513 1.48 35.03 13.75
C LEU A 513 2.96 34.77 13.94
N VAL A 514 3.80 35.28 13.03
CA VAL A 514 5.25 35.17 13.15
C VAL A 514 5.77 36.02 14.31
N ALA A 515 5.30 37.27 14.41
CA ALA A 515 5.66 38.19 15.49
C ALA A 515 5.23 37.66 16.87
N GLY A 516 4.07 36.98 16.95
CA GLY A 516 3.56 36.32 18.16
C GLY A 516 4.28 34.98 18.48
N GLY A 517 5.20 34.52 17.62
CA GLY A 517 5.96 33.30 17.86
C GLY A 517 5.17 32.00 17.64
N HIS A 518 4.08 32.06 16.83
CA HIS A 518 3.20 30.91 16.60
C HIS A 518 3.69 29.96 15.51
N VAL A 519 4.59 30.41 14.60
CA VAL A 519 5.01 29.64 13.42
C VAL A 519 6.36 28.96 13.65
N HIS A 520 6.42 27.68 13.33
CA HIS A 520 7.61 26.84 13.50
C HIS A 520 7.83 25.98 12.26
N VAL A 521 9.10 25.64 12.01
CA VAL A 521 9.49 24.63 11.02
C VAL A 521 9.95 23.39 11.79
N ALA A 522 9.35 22.25 11.48
CA ALA A 522 9.73 20.97 12.06
C ALA A 522 10.97 20.43 11.34
N MET A 523 11.89 19.84 12.11
CA MET A 523 13.15 19.30 11.63
C MET A 523 13.13 17.77 11.75
N PRO A 524 12.60 17.05 10.73
CA PRO A 524 12.68 15.59 10.71
C PRO A 524 14.12 15.13 10.56
N PRO A 525 14.52 13.98 11.13
CA PRO A 525 15.87 13.47 10.98
C PRO A 525 16.09 12.91 9.58
N LEU A 526 17.32 13.10 9.06
CA LEU A 526 17.76 12.46 7.82
C LEU A 526 18.26 11.03 8.03
N TYR A 527 18.70 10.69 9.23
CA TYR A 527 19.32 9.40 9.49
C TYR A 527 18.71 8.71 10.70
N ARG A 528 18.52 7.39 10.56
CA ARG A 528 18.30 6.44 11.62
C ARG A 528 19.57 5.61 11.81
N ILE A 529 20.00 5.43 13.05
CA ILE A 529 21.19 4.68 13.44
C ILE A 529 20.78 3.60 14.42
N ASP A 530 20.81 2.35 13.98
CA ASP A 530 20.51 1.17 14.78
C ASP A 530 21.81 0.61 15.38
N ALA A 531 21.94 0.67 16.70
CA ALA A 531 23.11 0.18 17.44
C ALA A 531 22.69 -0.89 18.46
N GLY A 532 22.58 -2.14 18.03
CA GLY A 532 22.09 -3.24 18.84
C GLY A 532 20.61 -3.06 19.20
N LYS A 533 20.30 -2.79 20.49
CA LYS A 533 18.91 -2.50 20.94
C LYS A 533 18.56 -1.01 20.96
N GLN A 534 19.52 -0.16 20.67
CA GLN A 534 19.33 1.29 20.71
C GLN A 534 19.10 1.84 19.31
N VAL A 535 18.05 2.66 19.16
CA VAL A 535 17.74 3.39 17.92
C VAL A 535 17.99 4.88 18.18
N LEU A 536 18.84 5.48 17.38
CA LEU A 536 19.19 6.90 17.45
C LEU A 536 18.83 7.57 16.13
N TYR A 537 18.61 8.87 16.15
CA TYR A 537 18.29 9.67 14.97
C TYR A 537 19.24 10.86 14.88
N ALA A 538 19.62 11.23 13.66
CA ALA A 538 20.46 12.38 13.39
C ALA A 538 19.82 13.26 12.31
N LEU A 539 19.89 14.60 12.48
CA LEU A 539 19.30 15.57 11.57
C LEU A 539 20.07 15.69 10.25
N ASP A 540 21.39 15.61 10.35
CA ASP A 540 22.30 15.85 9.24
C ASP A 540 23.55 14.95 9.31
N ASP A 541 24.45 15.10 8.36
CA ASP A 541 25.69 14.34 8.27
C ASP A 541 26.60 14.58 9.48
N ALA A 542 26.67 15.81 9.97
CA ALA A 542 27.53 16.18 11.11
C ALA A 542 27.05 15.49 12.40
N GLU A 543 25.73 15.50 12.65
CA GLU A 543 25.15 14.82 13.82
C GLU A 543 25.25 13.30 13.71
N ARG A 544 25.09 12.74 12.47
CA ARG A 544 25.34 11.32 12.21
C ARG A 544 26.76 10.93 12.57
N ASP A 545 27.74 11.65 12.07
CA ASP A 545 29.15 11.33 12.25
C ASP A 545 29.58 11.49 13.72
N ALA A 546 29.10 12.52 14.40
CA ALA A 546 29.30 12.69 15.84
C ALA A 546 28.69 11.54 16.66
N THR A 547 27.47 11.10 16.26
CA THR A 547 26.79 9.97 16.91
C THR A 547 27.54 8.66 16.69
N LEU A 548 28.01 8.40 15.47
CA LEU A 548 28.82 7.23 15.15
C LEU A 548 30.15 7.21 15.90
N ALA A 549 30.82 8.36 16.02
CA ALA A 549 32.06 8.51 16.79
C ALA A 549 31.83 8.20 18.28
N ARG A 550 30.74 8.72 18.86
CA ARG A 550 30.34 8.43 20.24
C ARG A 550 30.05 6.95 20.46
N LEU A 551 29.24 6.33 19.60
CA LEU A 551 28.93 4.90 19.68
C LEU A 551 30.17 4.02 19.59
N LYS A 552 31.12 4.39 18.74
CA LYS A 552 32.41 3.69 18.60
C LYS A 552 33.26 3.77 19.86
N ALA A 553 33.22 4.92 20.56
CA ALA A 553 33.95 5.12 21.82
C ALA A 553 33.29 4.36 22.98
N GLU A 554 31.96 4.37 23.08
CA GLU A 554 31.23 3.78 24.20
C GLU A 554 30.99 2.26 24.02
N HIS A 555 30.85 1.77 22.79
CA HIS A 555 30.45 0.39 22.46
C HIS A 555 31.27 -0.20 21.32
N ALA A 556 32.58 -0.40 21.50
CA ALA A 556 33.53 -0.85 20.47
C ALA A 556 33.15 -2.19 19.74
N ARG A 557 32.21 -2.97 20.28
CA ARG A 557 31.76 -4.26 19.70
C ARG A 557 30.47 -4.18 18.88
N VAL A 558 29.74 -3.06 18.94
CA VAL A 558 28.46 -2.90 18.21
C VAL A 558 28.75 -2.21 16.88
N LYS A 559 28.40 -2.86 15.78
CA LYS A 559 28.44 -2.23 14.45
C LYS A 559 27.10 -1.52 14.22
N PRO A 560 27.06 -0.18 14.18
CA PRO A 560 25.83 0.55 13.91
C PRO A 560 25.43 0.38 12.44
N VAL A 561 24.12 0.21 12.19
CA VAL A 561 23.53 0.25 10.85
C VAL A 561 22.92 1.64 10.67
N VAL A 562 23.27 2.33 9.58
CA VAL A 562 22.77 3.66 9.26
C VAL A 562 21.81 3.55 8.09
N THR A 563 20.58 4.04 8.28
CA THR A 563 19.57 4.16 7.23
C THR A 563 19.29 5.64 6.99
N ARG A 564 19.30 6.08 5.73
CA ARG A 564 18.94 7.45 5.34
C ARG A 564 17.49 7.49 4.90
N PHE A 565 16.71 8.42 5.43
CA PHE A 565 15.37 8.75 4.95
C PHE A 565 15.44 9.74 3.78
N LYS A 566 14.75 9.47 2.69
CA LYS A 566 14.62 10.38 1.56
C LYS A 566 13.49 11.38 1.75
N GLY A 567 12.44 10.99 2.50
CA GLY A 567 11.30 11.83 2.81
C GLY A 567 10.45 11.26 3.95
N LEU A 568 9.48 12.05 4.40
CA LEU A 568 8.54 11.71 5.49
C LEU A 568 7.68 10.48 5.17
N GLY A 569 7.45 10.22 3.88
CA GLY A 569 6.69 9.06 3.43
C GLY A 569 7.38 7.71 3.68
N GLU A 570 8.71 7.71 3.91
CA GLU A 570 9.49 6.52 4.26
C GLU A 570 9.49 6.23 5.76
N MET A 571 9.02 7.18 6.57
CA MET A 571 8.91 7.02 8.02
C MET A 571 7.56 6.40 8.39
N ASN A 572 7.60 5.31 9.15
CA ASN A 572 6.37 4.78 9.71
C ASN A 572 5.81 5.72 10.80
N PRO A 573 4.50 5.61 11.16
CA PRO A 573 3.87 6.53 12.11
C PRO A 573 4.56 6.60 13.48
N SER A 574 5.13 5.50 13.99
CA SER A 574 5.84 5.49 15.27
C SER A 574 7.17 6.23 15.20
N GLN A 575 7.92 6.08 14.11
CA GLN A 575 9.15 6.83 13.87
C GLN A 575 8.85 8.33 13.75
N LEU A 576 7.86 8.70 12.92
CA LEU A 576 7.45 10.09 12.75
C LEU A 576 6.97 10.72 14.06
N ARG A 577 6.25 9.93 14.90
CA ARG A 577 5.83 10.38 16.23
C ARG A 577 7.03 10.73 17.10
N VAL A 578 7.94 9.79 17.29
CA VAL A 578 9.08 9.93 18.22
C VAL A 578 10.06 11.00 17.78
N THR A 579 10.22 11.24 16.48
CA THR A 579 11.23 12.17 15.97
C THR A 579 10.70 13.58 15.74
N THR A 580 9.41 13.71 15.32
CA THR A 580 8.93 14.96 14.71
C THR A 580 7.63 15.48 15.28
N ILE A 581 6.75 14.60 15.80
CA ILE A 581 5.40 14.98 16.26
C ILE A 581 5.34 15.13 17.80
N ASP A 582 5.95 14.22 18.57
CA ASP A 582 5.88 14.22 20.04
C ASP A 582 6.57 15.48 20.62
N PRO A 583 5.87 16.31 21.39
CA PRO A 583 6.45 17.52 21.99
C PRO A 583 7.71 17.32 22.81
N ARG A 584 7.92 16.11 23.36
CA ARG A 584 9.07 15.79 24.24
C ARG A 584 10.36 15.49 23.47
N THR A 585 10.26 15.11 22.19
CA THR A 585 11.39 14.58 21.43
C THR A 585 11.62 15.29 20.10
N ARG A 586 10.61 15.96 19.58
CA ARG A 586 10.68 16.71 18.32
C ARG A 586 11.62 17.90 18.40
N ARG A 587 12.15 18.31 17.26
CA ARG A 587 12.91 19.55 17.09
C ARG A 587 12.13 20.52 16.21
N LEU A 588 11.90 21.73 16.72
CA LEU A 588 11.21 22.80 16.01
C LEU A 588 12.11 24.04 15.97
N VAL A 589 12.18 24.68 14.81
CA VAL A 589 12.81 25.99 14.64
C VAL A 589 11.69 27.02 14.54
N GLN A 590 11.66 27.97 15.48
CA GLN A 590 10.67 29.06 15.47
C GLN A 590 11.01 30.05 14.36
N LEU A 591 10.02 30.42 13.56
CA LEU A 591 10.15 31.51 12.61
C LEU A 591 10.05 32.83 13.36
N THR A 592 11.10 33.65 13.30
CA THR A 592 11.20 34.90 14.06
C THR A 592 11.42 36.10 13.14
N LEU A 593 11.08 37.28 13.63
CA LEU A 593 11.36 38.57 12.99
C LEU A 593 12.33 39.31 13.91
N ALA A 594 13.61 39.40 13.51
CA ALA A 594 14.59 40.19 14.26
C ALA A 594 14.58 41.66 13.79
N PRO A 595 14.70 42.64 14.70
CA PRO A 595 14.88 44.03 14.31
C PRO A 595 16.17 44.18 13.48
N LYS A 596 16.09 44.76 12.28
CA LYS A 596 17.19 44.97 11.34
C LYS A 596 17.70 43.71 10.62
N ASP A 597 16.99 42.59 10.66
CA ASP A 597 17.32 41.46 9.81
C ASP A 597 17.09 41.78 8.33
N GLN A 598 17.73 41.04 7.46
CA GLN A 598 17.57 41.21 6.01
C GLN A 598 16.52 40.24 5.43
N THR A 599 15.60 39.72 6.26
CA THR A 599 14.63 38.68 5.91
C THR A 599 13.81 39.10 4.68
N ASP A 600 13.19 40.28 4.69
CA ASP A 600 12.36 40.75 3.58
C ASP A 600 13.20 40.90 2.30
N ARG A 601 14.46 41.37 2.39
CA ARG A 601 15.37 41.49 1.26
C ARG A 601 15.79 40.13 0.71
N LEU A 602 16.09 39.19 1.59
CA LEU A 602 16.48 37.83 1.20
C LEU A 602 15.29 37.10 0.55
N MET A 603 14.11 37.19 1.13
CA MET A 603 12.90 36.59 0.58
C MET A 603 12.52 37.23 -0.78
N ASP A 604 12.66 38.55 -0.94
CA ASP A 604 12.46 39.23 -2.21
C ASP A 604 13.46 38.71 -3.27
N MET A 605 14.73 38.60 -2.91
CA MET A 605 15.77 38.03 -3.80
C MET A 605 15.42 36.59 -4.19
N LEU A 606 14.97 35.76 -3.25
CA LEU A 606 14.68 34.35 -3.51
C LEU A 606 13.39 34.14 -4.33
N LEU A 607 12.34 34.94 -4.11
CA LEU A 607 11.00 34.61 -4.60
C LEU A 607 10.42 35.59 -5.62
N ALA A 608 10.89 36.86 -5.67
CA ALA A 608 10.36 37.83 -6.61
C ALA A 608 10.78 37.51 -8.06
N LYS A 609 9.81 37.51 -8.99
CA LYS A 609 10.07 37.23 -10.42
C LYS A 609 11.11 38.14 -11.03
N LYS A 610 11.03 39.43 -10.71
CA LYS A 610 11.96 40.47 -11.21
C LYS A 610 13.41 40.32 -10.73
N ARG A 611 13.65 39.49 -9.69
CA ARG A 611 14.98 39.24 -9.10
C ARG A 611 15.71 38.02 -9.69
N ALA A 612 15.28 37.50 -10.82
CA ALA A 612 15.93 36.33 -11.45
C ALA A 612 17.43 36.55 -11.76
N GLY A 613 17.81 37.78 -12.19
CA GLY A 613 19.21 38.17 -12.41
C GLY A 613 20.03 38.13 -11.11
N ASP A 614 19.50 38.71 -10.05
CA ASP A 614 20.16 38.77 -8.73
C ASP A 614 20.37 37.35 -8.15
N ARG A 615 19.39 36.43 -8.33
CA ARG A 615 19.53 35.00 -7.93
C ARG A 615 20.64 34.30 -8.70
N ARG A 616 20.73 34.56 -10.02
CA ARG A 616 21.79 33.99 -10.84
C ARG A 616 23.17 34.46 -10.36
N GLU A 617 23.33 35.76 -10.16
CA GLU A 617 24.58 36.34 -9.66
C GLU A 617 24.93 35.81 -8.25
N TRP A 618 23.93 35.64 -7.38
CA TRP A 618 24.12 35.06 -6.06
C TRP A 618 24.57 33.60 -6.13
N LEU A 619 23.97 32.79 -7.02
CA LEU A 619 24.36 31.40 -7.27
C LEU A 619 25.77 31.31 -7.87
N GLU A 620 26.13 32.18 -8.81
CA GLU A 620 27.46 32.21 -9.38
C GLU A 620 28.54 32.54 -8.33
N ARG A 621 28.23 33.39 -7.36
CA ARG A 621 29.14 33.74 -6.26
C ARG A 621 29.24 32.69 -5.15
N ASN A 622 28.17 31.98 -4.87
CA ASN A 622 28.06 31.10 -3.70
C ASN A 622 27.86 29.62 -4.04
N GLY A 623 27.74 29.27 -5.33
CA GLY A 623 27.41 27.90 -5.74
C GLY A 623 28.48 26.86 -5.37
N ASN A 624 29.74 27.30 -5.25
CA ASN A 624 30.84 26.45 -4.77
C ASN A 624 30.80 26.15 -3.26
N LEU A 625 29.91 26.82 -2.51
CA LEU A 625 29.66 26.53 -1.09
C LEU A 625 28.50 25.51 -0.92
N ALA A 626 27.81 25.14 -2.00
CA ALA A 626 26.79 24.14 -1.94
C ALA A 626 27.42 22.77 -1.71
N GLU A 627 27.01 22.10 -0.64
CA GLU A 627 27.28 20.67 -0.47
C GLU A 627 26.45 19.92 -1.51
N VAL A 628 27.13 19.27 -2.44
CA VAL A 628 26.48 18.39 -3.42
C VAL A 628 26.05 17.14 -2.65
N LEU A 629 24.78 17.06 -2.31
CA LEU A 629 24.17 15.87 -1.74
C LEU A 629 24.21 14.76 -2.81
N SER A 630 25.22 13.89 -2.72
CA SER A 630 25.42 12.72 -3.59
C SER A 630 24.45 11.58 -3.24
#